data_a9f720ae67948f78a727c5f83ce35110
#
_entry.id   a9f720ae67948f78a727c5f83ce35110
#
_cell.length_a   1.000
_cell.length_b   1.000
_cell.length_c   1.000
_cell.angle_alpha   90.00
_cell.angle_beta   90.00
_cell.angle_gamma   90.00
#
_symmetry.space_group_name_H-M   'P 1'
#
loop_
_entity.id
_entity.type
_entity.pdbx_description
1 polymer ?
#
loop_
_entity_poly.entity_id
_entity_poly.type
_entity_poly.pdbx_seq_one_letter_code
_entity_poly.pdbx_strand_id
1 'polypeptide(L)'
;MINSRSLDDLVPPAKQRAQAFVEAAKAKGIDLLVTSTYRDNESQAALYAQGRTTPGDVVTKAKPGQSWHNWRCALDVVALVNGKPVWSTKDPIWQKIGEIGKSCGLEWAGDWKDFKEFPHFQYTGGLTIAQLQQGAKIA
;
A
#
# COMPACT_ATOMS: atom_id res chain seq x y z
N MET A 1 1.87 -1.59 -18.93
CA MET A 1 1.58 -1.88 -17.51
C MET A 1 2.57 -1.15 -16.60
N ILE A 2 2.06 -0.45 -15.61
CA ILE A 2 2.89 0.24 -14.63
C ILE A 2 2.56 -0.30 -13.23
N ASN A 3 3.60 -0.74 -12.54
CA ASN A 3 3.55 -1.07 -11.11
C ASN A 3 4.82 -0.50 -10.48
N SER A 4 4.73 0.76 -10.06
CA SER A 4 5.87 1.52 -9.54
C SER A 4 6.23 1.11 -8.13
N ARG A 5 7.50 1.30 -7.77
CA ARG A 5 8.02 1.20 -6.39
C ARG A 5 8.52 2.54 -5.88
N SER A 6 8.37 3.61 -6.66
CA SER A 6 8.86 4.93 -6.30
C SER A 6 7.81 5.71 -5.51
N LEU A 7 8.21 6.30 -4.38
CA LEU A 7 7.37 7.20 -3.61
C LEU A 7 7.06 8.47 -4.39
N ASP A 8 7.88 8.83 -5.37
CA ASP A 8 7.66 10.01 -6.21
C ASP A 8 6.40 9.89 -7.08
N ASP A 9 5.91 8.67 -7.30
CA ASP A 9 4.69 8.43 -8.06
C ASP A 9 3.42 8.53 -7.23
N LEU A 10 3.52 8.84 -5.94
CA LEU A 10 2.38 9.12 -5.09
C LEU A 10 1.96 10.59 -5.20
N VAL A 11 0.67 10.87 -4.97
CA VAL A 11 0.21 12.27 -4.84
C VAL A 11 0.92 12.94 -3.67
N PRO A 12 1.17 14.29 -3.72
CA PRO A 12 2.01 14.95 -2.72
C PRO A 12 1.62 14.70 -1.26
N PRO A 13 0.35 14.75 -0.83
CA PRO A 13 0.00 14.46 0.56
C PRO A 13 0.31 13.02 0.99
N ALA A 14 0.11 12.05 0.11
CA ALA A 14 0.46 10.65 0.38
C ALA A 14 1.98 10.46 0.38
N LYS A 15 2.69 11.09 -0.55
CA LYS A 15 4.15 11.03 -0.63
C LYS A 15 4.80 11.54 0.64
N GLN A 16 4.36 12.69 1.16
CA GLN A 16 4.91 13.26 2.39
C GLN A 16 4.77 12.29 3.57
N ARG A 17 3.61 11.68 3.72
CA ARG A 17 3.35 10.72 4.80
C ARG A 17 4.15 9.43 4.62
N ALA A 18 4.27 8.96 3.38
CA ALA A 18 5.06 7.78 3.08
C ALA A 18 6.55 7.99 3.36
N GLN A 19 7.09 9.16 3.01
CA GLN A 19 8.48 9.51 3.31
C GLN A 19 8.72 9.57 4.82
N ALA A 20 7.81 10.22 5.56
CA ALA A 20 7.89 10.27 7.02
C ALA A 20 7.83 8.87 7.63
N PHE A 21 6.99 8.00 7.09
CA PHE A 21 6.87 6.61 7.52
C PHE A 21 8.17 5.82 7.37
N VAL A 22 8.77 5.87 6.18
CA VAL A 22 10.02 5.15 5.91
C VAL A 22 11.14 5.67 6.82
N GLU A 23 11.25 6.98 7.01
CA GLU A 23 12.25 7.60 7.88
C GLU A 23 12.02 7.27 9.36
N ALA A 24 10.77 7.30 9.82
CA ALA A 24 10.43 6.96 11.21
C ALA A 24 10.74 5.50 11.52
N ALA A 25 10.46 4.60 10.58
CA ALA A 25 10.80 3.19 10.71
C ALA A 25 12.32 3.00 10.81
N LYS A 26 13.08 3.66 9.95
CA LYS A 26 14.54 3.62 9.95
C LYS A 26 15.12 4.10 11.28
N ALA A 27 14.57 5.18 11.83
CA ALA A 27 14.99 5.71 13.12
C ALA A 27 14.77 4.70 14.28
N LYS A 28 13.85 3.76 14.10
CA LYS A 28 13.59 2.67 15.05
C LYS A 28 14.32 1.37 14.68
N GLY A 29 15.23 1.42 13.73
CA GLY A 29 16.01 0.26 13.30
C GLY A 29 15.27 -0.68 12.37
N ILE A 30 14.17 -0.24 11.75
CA ILE A 30 13.41 -1.04 10.78
C ILE A 30 13.68 -0.51 9.38
N ASP A 31 14.27 -1.36 8.54
CA ASP A 31 14.54 -1.05 7.14
C ASP A 31 13.35 -1.52 6.30
N LEU A 32 12.62 -0.58 5.69
CA LEU A 32 11.45 -0.88 4.87
C LEU A 32 11.82 -0.90 3.38
N LEU A 33 11.44 -1.99 2.71
CA LEU A 33 11.44 -2.07 1.25
C LEU A 33 10.05 -1.70 0.75
N VAL A 34 9.97 -0.68 -0.10
CA VAL A 34 8.71 -0.32 -0.79
C VAL A 34 8.57 -1.24 -1.99
N THR A 35 7.49 -2.01 -2.02
CA THR A 35 7.25 -3.01 -3.05
C THR A 35 6.24 -2.57 -4.10
N SER A 36 5.36 -1.62 -3.79
CA SER A 36 4.38 -1.08 -4.74
C SER A 36 3.91 0.30 -4.29
N THR A 37 3.77 1.21 -5.25
CA THR A 37 3.17 2.54 -5.05
C THR A 37 2.07 2.76 -6.07
N TYR A 38 2.35 3.41 -7.20
CA TYR A 38 1.35 3.58 -8.25
C TYR A 38 1.23 2.30 -9.09
N ARG A 39 -0.01 1.90 -9.33
CA ARG A 39 -0.36 0.80 -10.21
C ARG A 39 -1.42 1.29 -11.19
N ASP A 40 -1.17 1.12 -12.50
CA ASP A 40 -2.16 1.51 -13.50
C ASP A 40 -3.31 0.50 -13.60
N ASN A 41 -4.35 0.87 -14.34
CA ASN A 41 -5.54 0.03 -14.48
C ASN A 41 -5.24 -1.29 -15.19
N GLU A 42 -4.30 -1.31 -16.11
CA GLU A 42 -3.91 -2.53 -16.82
C GLU A 42 -3.25 -3.53 -15.86
N SER A 43 -2.34 -3.05 -15.02
CA SER A 43 -1.71 -3.88 -13.98
C SER A 43 -2.74 -4.37 -12.96
N GLN A 44 -3.69 -3.51 -12.58
CA GLN A 44 -4.76 -3.90 -11.66
C GLN A 44 -5.67 -4.96 -12.27
N ALA A 45 -5.98 -4.85 -13.56
CA ALA A 45 -6.78 -5.85 -14.28
C ALA A 45 -6.10 -7.22 -14.26
N ALA A 46 -4.78 -7.27 -14.46
CA ALA A 46 -4.02 -8.51 -14.41
C ALA A 46 -4.05 -9.15 -13.01
N LEU A 47 -3.91 -8.35 -11.96
CA LEU A 47 -4.01 -8.83 -10.57
C LEU A 47 -5.41 -9.33 -10.24
N TYR A 48 -6.44 -8.61 -10.68
CA TYR A 48 -7.83 -9.04 -10.44
C TYR A 48 -8.14 -10.35 -11.17
N ALA A 49 -7.59 -10.55 -12.37
CA ALA A 49 -7.78 -11.78 -13.15
C ALA A 49 -7.14 -13.00 -12.48
N GLN A 50 -6.07 -12.80 -11.68
CA GLN A 50 -5.38 -13.89 -11.03
C GLN A 50 -6.32 -14.62 -10.03
N GLY A 51 -6.40 -15.94 -10.18
CA GLY A 51 -7.30 -16.77 -9.39
C GLY A 51 -8.75 -16.75 -9.87
N ARG A 52 -9.08 -16.00 -10.95
CA ARG A 52 -10.42 -15.94 -11.56
C ARG A 52 -10.38 -16.40 -13.01
N THR A 53 -9.66 -15.68 -13.88
CA THR A 53 -9.51 -16.03 -15.31
C THR A 53 -8.12 -16.46 -15.67
N THR A 54 -7.13 -16.23 -14.80
CA THR A 54 -5.74 -16.71 -14.94
C THR A 54 -5.36 -17.55 -13.73
N PRO A 55 -4.34 -18.44 -13.83
CA PRO A 55 -3.91 -19.27 -12.71
C PRO A 55 -3.39 -18.45 -11.52
N GLY A 56 -3.45 -19.03 -10.32
CA GLY A 56 -2.90 -18.49 -9.10
C GLY A 56 -3.97 -18.26 -8.04
N ASP A 57 -3.54 -17.76 -6.88
CA ASP A 57 -4.43 -17.42 -5.78
C ASP A 57 -5.03 -16.03 -5.98
N VAL A 58 -6.24 -15.81 -5.47
CA VAL A 58 -6.86 -14.49 -5.44
C VAL A 58 -6.05 -13.58 -4.52
N VAL A 59 -5.51 -12.48 -5.07
CA VAL A 59 -4.66 -11.54 -4.34
C VAL A 59 -5.32 -10.17 -4.10
N THR A 60 -6.41 -9.87 -4.79
CA THR A 60 -7.14 -8.61 -4.63
C THR A 60 -8.62 -8.78 -4.94
N LYS A 61 -9.46 -7.97 -4.28
CA LYS A 61 -10.89 -7.83 -4.58
C LYS A 61 -11.18 -6.59 -5.43
N ALA A 62 -10.17 -5.75 -5.66
CA ALA A 62 -10.32 -4.49 -6.38
C ALA A 62 -10.15 -4.67 -7.89
N LYS A 63 -11.17 -4.26 -8.64
CA LYS A 63 -11.13 -4.13 -10.11
C LYS A 63 -10.32 -2.89 -10.49
N PRO A 64 -9.96 -2.72 -11.80
CA PRO A 64 -9.30 -1.50 -12.26
C PRO A 64 -10.06 -0.23 -11.83
N GLY A 65 -9.35 0.74 -11.28
CA GLY A 65 -9.93 1.97 -10.77
C GLY A 65 -10.49 1.88 -9.35
N GLN A 66 -10.51 0.69 -8.74
CA GLN A 66 -11.07 0.45 -7.40
C GLN A 66 -10.02 0.22 -6.32
N SER A 67 -8.74 0.26 -6.67
CA SER A 67 -7.63 0.16 -5.71
C SER A 67 -7.04 1.55 -5.45
N TRP A 68 -6.72 1.84 -4.19
CA TRP A 68 -6.02 3.08 -3.83
C TRP A 68 -4.66 3.23 -4.51
N HIS A 69 -4.03 2.12 -4.92
CA HIS A 69 -2.82 2.14 -5.74
C HIS A 69 -3.06 2.76 -7.12
N ASN A 70 -4.25 2.61 -7.68
CA ASN A 70 -4.60 3.20 -8.97
C ASN A 70 -4.68 4.73 -8.91
N TRP A 71 -4.91 5.28 -7.71
CA TRP A 71 -5.08 6.72 -7.47
C TRP A 71 -3.85 7.36 -6.83
N ARG A 72 -2.73 6.64 -6.80
CA ARG A 72 -1.45 7.13 -6.25
C ARG A 72 -1.54 7.50 -4.76
N CYS A 73 -2.35 6.76 -4.01
CA CYS A 73 -2.65 7.02 -2.59
C CYS A 73 -2.20 5.91 -1.66
N ALA A 74 -1.65 4.83 -2.19
CA ALA A 74 -1.29 3.66 -1.40
C ALA A 74 0.14 3.20 -1.69
N LEU A 75 0.73 2.57 -0.69
CA LEU A 75 2.02 1.90 -0.82
C LEU A 75 2.00 0.58 -0.08
N ASP A 76 2.75 -0.37 -0.60
CA ASP A 76 3.03 -1.63 0.07
C ASP A 76 4.50 -1.65 0.50
N VAL A 77 4.75 -2.15 1.71
CA VAL A 77 6.09 -2.25 2.28
C VAL A 77 6.30 -3.60 2.93
N VAL A 78 7.56 -3.98 3.07
CA VAL A 78 7.98 -5.14 3.87
C VAL A 78 9.28 -4.80 4.57
N ALA A 79 9.45 -5.31 5.79
CA ALA A 79 10.70 -5.13 6.53
C ALA A 79 11.79 -6.04 5.96
N LEU A 80 13.00 -5.51 5.87
CA LEU A 80 14.20 -6.28 5.56
C LEU A 80 14.95 -6.53 6.87
N VAL A 81 15.26 -7.80 7.14
CA VAL A 81 16.12 -8.20 8.25
C VAL A 81 17.29 -8.98 7.66
N ASN A 82 18.50 -8.47 7.85
CA ASN A 82 19.71 -9.01 7.22
C ASN A 82 19.56 -9.10 5.70
N GLY A 83 18.92 -8.10 5.08
CA GLY A 83 18.69 -8.02 3.64
C GLY A 83 17.58 -8.94 3.11
N LYS A 84 16.85 -9.63 3.98
CA LYS A 84 15.78 -10.55 3.59
C LYS A 84 14.41 -10.03 3.99
N PRO A 85 13.39 -10.11 3.10
CA PRO A 85 12.05 -9.65 3.44
C PRO A 85 11.37 -10.58 4.45
N VAL A 86 10.68 -9.99 5.43
CA VAL A 86 9.95 -10.71 6.47
C VAL A 86 8.48 -10.74 6.10
N TRP A 87 8.06 -11.77 5.37
CA TRP A 87 6.69 -11.91 4.88
C TRP A 87 5.74 -12.60 5.85
N SER A 88 6.26 -13.34 6.84
CA SER A 88 5.39 -14.06 7.78
C SER A 88 4.51 -13.09 8.57
N THR A 89 3.19 -13.22 8.42
CA THR A 89 2.22 -12.38 9.12
C THR A 89 2.17 -12.66 10.62
N LYS A 90 2.81 -13.72 11.07
CA LYS A 90 2.95 -14.06 12.49
C LYS A 90 4.09 -13.30 13.17
N ASP A 91 4.98 -12.68 12.39
CA ASP A 91 6.10 -11.92 12.95
C ASP A 91 5.57 -10.62 13.60
N PRO A 92 5.96 -10.35 14.87
CA PRO A 92 5.50 -9.16 15.58
C PRO A 92 5.97 -7.83 14.95
N ILE A 93 6.92 -7.87 14.03
CA ILE A 93 7.39 -6.65 13.33
C ILE A 93 6.26 -5.96 12.58
N TRP A 94 5.26 -6.69 12.08
CA TRP A 94 4.13 -6.10 11.38
C TRP A 94 3.32 -5.14 12.25
N GLN A 95 3.11 -5.47 13.53
CA GLN A 95 2.43 -4.57 14.46
C GLN A 95 3.23 -3.29 14.70
N LYS A 96 4.55 -3.40 14.80
CA LYS A 96 5.43 -2.23 14.95
C LYS A 96 5.37 -1.35 13.71
N ILE A 97 5.45 -1.93 12.52
CA ILE A 97 5.36 -1.20 11.25
C ILE A 97 4.00 -0.51 11.15
N GLY A 98 2.91 -1.22 11.46
CA GLY A 98 1.56 -0.68 11.44
C GLY A 98 1.40 0.54 12.34
N GLU A 99 1.89 0.47 13.56
CA GLU A 99 1.83 1.59 14.51
C GLU A 99 2.63 2.79 14.02
N ILE A 100 3.81 2.56 13.43
CA ILE A 100 4.62 3.65 12.87
C ILE A 100 3.88 4.33 11.72
N GLY A 101 3.32 3.56 10.78
CA GLY A 101 2.58 4.11 9.65
C GLY A 101 1.37 4.93 10.09
N LYS A 102 0.62 4.43 11.07
CA LYS A 102 -0.52 5.17 11.63
C LYS A 102 -0.08 6.48 12.30
N SER A 103 1.05 6.47 13.01
CA SER A 103 1.59 7.69 13.63
C SER A 103 2.01 8.75 12.60
N CYS A 104 2.28 8.34 11.38
CA CYS A 104 2.62 9.24 10.26
C CYS A 104 1.40 9.68 9.46
N GLY A 105 0.19 9.32 9.88
CA GLY A 105 -1.06 9.73 9.22
C GLY A 105 -1.54 8.81 8.12
N LEU A 106 -1.03 7.58 8.06
CA LEU A 106 -1.49 6.56 7.12
C LEU A 106 -2.51 5.63 7.78
N GLU A 107 -3.44 5.12 6.98
CA GLU A 107 -4.28 3.99 7.36
C GLU A 107 -3.51 2.71 7.10
N TRP A 108 -3.63 1.73 8.00
CA TRP A 108 -2.99 0.43 7.86
C TRP A 108 -4.02 -0.66 7.63
N ALA A 109 -3.88 -1.40 6.53
CA ALA A 109 -4.82 -2.47 6.17
C ALA A 109 -4.73 -3.69 7.09
N GLY A 110 -3.71 -3.78 7.93
CA GLY A 110 -3.63 -4.79 8.98
C GLY A 110 -4.70 -4.62 10.07
N ASP A 111 -5.30 -3.44 10.18
CA ASP A 111 -6.42 -3.18 11.10
C ASP A 111 -7.79 -3.53 10.52
N TRP A 112 -7.88 -3.86 9.23
CA TRP A 112 -9.16 -4.17 8.60
C TRP A 112 -9.76 -5.45 9.16
N LYS A 113 -11.08 -5.49 9.28
CA LYS A 113 -11.80 -6.69 9.73
C LYS A 113 -11.79 -7.77 8.66
N ASP A 114 -12.02 -7.37 7.41
CA ASP A 114 -12.10 -8.26 6.27
C ASP A 114 -10.91 -8.00 5.35
N PHE A 115 -10.39 -9.06 4.74
CA PHE A 115 -9.31 -9.00 3.77
C PHE A 115 -8.13 -8.14 4.24
N LYS A 116 -7.58 -8.50 5.41
CA LYS A 116 -6.41 -7.82 5.97
C LYS A 116 -5.22 -7.93 5.04
N GLU A 117 -4.50 -6.81 4.88
CA GLU A 117 -3.27 -6.74 4.10
C GLU A 117 -2.19 -6.06 4.94
N PHE A 118 -1.32 -6.82 5.57
CA PHE A 118 -0.29 -6.27 6.45
C PHE A 118 0.71 -5.33 5.74
N PRO A 119 1.11 -5.56 4.46
CA PRO A 119 2.00 -4.64 3.76
C PRO A 119 1.36 -3.31 3.37
N HIS A 120 0.02 -3.23 3.30
CA HIS A 120 -0.69 -2.13 2.66
C HIS A 120 -0.96 -0.97 3.59
N PHE A 121 -0.55 0.23 3.14
CA PHE A 121 -0.81 1.51 3.80
C PHE A 121 -1.37 2.50 2.78
N GLN A 122 -2.24 3.41 3.23
CA GLN A 122 -2.87 4.38 2.34
C GLN A 122 -3.16 5.71 3.04
N TYR A 123 -3.25 6.77 2.24
CA TYR A 123 -3.76 8.06 2.66
C TYR A 123 -4.91 8.47 1.74
N THR A 124 -6.10 8.60 2.30
CA THR A 124 -7.31 8.86 1.51
C THR A 124 -7.77 10.32 1.54
N GLY A 125 -7.24 11.10 2.49
CA GLY A 125 -7.70 12.49 2.68
C GLY A 125 -9.18 12.59 3.06
N GLY A 126 -9.77 11.48 3.56
CA GLY A 126 -11.20 11.41 3.89
C GLY A 126 -12.11 11.17 2.69
N LEU A 127 -11.55 10.93 1.51
CA LEU A 127 -12.33 10.66 0.30
C LEU A 127 -12.58 9.16 0.11
N THR A 128 -13.57 8.85 -0.73
CA THR A 128 -13.82 7.50 -1.22
C THR A 128 -13.29 7.35 -2.65
N ILE A 129 -13.10 6.12 -3.10
CA ILE A 129 -12.72 5.86 -4.49
C ILE A 129 -13.78 6.37 -5.45
N ALA A 130 -15.07 6.23 -5.11
CA ALA A 130 -16.15 6.76 -5.95
C ALA A 130 -16.02 8.27 -6.16
N GLN A 131 -15.64 9.01 -5.11
CA GLN A 131 -15.40 10.46 -5.23
C GLN A 131 -14.20 10.77 -6.13
N LEU A 132 -13.13 9.99 -6.05
CA LEU A 132 -11.98 10.15 -6.94
C LEU A 132 -12.37 9.86 -8.40
N GLN A 133 -13.18 8.84 -8.64
CA GLN A 133 -13.69 8.53 -9.99
C GLN A 133 -14.56 9.65 -10.55
N GLN A 134 -15.17 10.46 -9.69
CA GLN A 134 -15.98 11.62 -10.05
C GLN A 134 -15.16 12.92 -10.19
N GLY A 135 -13.84 12.86 -10.00
CA GLY A 135 -12.96 14.00 -10.19
C GLY A 135 -12.48 14.68 -8.92
N ALA A 136 -12.84 14.19 -7.73
CA ALA A 136 -12.31 14.72 -6.47
C ALA A 136 -10.80 14.50 -6.39
N LYS A 137 -10.09 15.40 -5.73
CA LYS A 137 -8.63 15.34 -5.58
C LYS A 137 -8.24 15.26 -4.10
N ILE A 138 -7.20 14.48 -3.84
CA ILE A 138 -6.61 14.35 -2.51
C ILE A 138 -5.89 15.64 -2.15
N ALA A 139 -6.23 16.19 -1.00
CA ALA A 139 -5.58 17.39 -0.46
C ALA A 139 -4.68 17.05 0.74
#